data_27f21d547c2ffa5bca04bf14331a3d5c
#
_entry.id   27f21d547c2ffa5bca04bf14331a3d5c
#
_cell.length_a   1.000
_cell.length_b   1.000
_cell.length_c   1.000
_cell.angle_alpha   90.00
_cell.angle_beta   90.00
_cell.angle_gamma   90.00
#
_symmetry.space_group_name_H-M   'P 1'
#
loop_
_entity.id
_entity.type
_entity.pdbx_description
1 polymer ?
#
loop_
_entity_poly.entity_id
_entity_poly.type
_entity_poly.pdbx_seq_one_letter_code
_entity_poly.pdbx_strand_id
1 'polypeptide(L)'
;MTLEDVVNNSTDKAFVEKAIEEDGLFLEGACEEFRDDKELVMKAVTKDGGALEFASIRLKGDKDILMQAVEKKGWVLCYASEELKKDKELALKAAKTDGQILYYVSKELRDDYDAVSYTHLRAHET
;
A
#
# COMPACT_ATOMS: atom_id res chain seq x y z
N MET A 1 21.88 -6.37 8.98
CA MET A 1 21.71 -5.29 8.00
C MET A 1 20.90 -4.16 8.64
N THR A 2 21.29 -2.92 8.41
CA THR A 2 20.62 -1.73 8.94
C THR A 2 20.22 -0.81 7.79
N LEU A 3 19.33 0.16 8.07
CA LEU A 3 18.96 1.17 7.08
C LEU A 3 20.18 1.96 6.60
N GLU A 4 21.13 2.24 7.47
CA GLU A 4 22.38 2.93 7.11
C GLU A 4 23.18 2.15 6.07
N ASP A 5 23.23 0.82 6.21
CA ASP A 5 23.89 -0.04 5.23
C ASP A 5 23.24 0.09 3.85
N VAL A 6 21.92 0.16 3.81
CA VAL A 6 21.17 0.32 2.56
C VAL A 6 21.41 1.69 1.96
N VAL A 7 21.39 2.75 2.76
CA VAL A 7 21.66 4.13 2.29
C VAL A 7 23.05 4.23 1.69
N ASN A 8 24.05 3.60 2.32
CA ASN A 8 25.43 3.61 1.84
C ASN A 8 25.58 2.81 0.53
N ASN A 9 24.65 1.91 0.23
CA ASN A 9 24.65 1.08 -0.97
C ASN A 9 23.38 1.30 -1.82
N SER A 10 22.83 2.51 -1.74
CA SER A 10 21.53 2.84 -2.34
C SER A 10 21.46 2.67 -3.86
N THR A 11 22.58 2.69 -4.54
CA THR A 11 22.65 2.50 -6.00
C THR A 11 23.07 1.08 -6.41
N ASP A 12 23.32 0.21 -5.45
CA ASP A 12 23.66 -1.20 -5.73
C ASP A 12 22.37 -2.03 -5.72
N LYS A 13 21.89 -2.37 -6.92
CA LYS A 13 20.62 -3.08 -7.07
C LYS A 13 20.61 -4.41 -6.33
N ALA A 14 21.67 -5.18 -6.43
CA ALA A 14 21.75 -6.50 -5.77
C ALA A 14 21.69 -6.36 -4.24
N PHE A 15 22.35 -5.34 -3.69
CA PHE A 15 22.33 -5.08 -2.26
C PHE A 15 20.93 -4.66 -1.81
N VAL A 16 20.30 -3.74 -2.57
CA VAL A 16 18.96 -3.26 -2.26
C VAL A 16 17.93 -4.39 -2.34
N GLU A 17 18.00 -5.25 -3.36
CA GLU A 17 17.11 -6.40 -3.48
C GLU A 17 17.22 -7.32 -2.27
N LYS A 18 18.45 -7.59 -1.84
CA LYS A 18 18.69 -8.45 -0.69
C LYS A 18 18.15 -7.83 0.60
N ALA A 19 18.34 -6.54 0.75
CA ALA A 19 17.81 -5.80 1.91
C ALA A 19 16.28 -5.86 1.95
N ILE A 20 15.63 -5.64 0.82
CA ILE A 20 14.17 -5.70 0.71
C ILE A 20 13.65 -7.10 1.02
N GLU A 21 14.37 -8.14 0.65
CA GLU A 21 14.00 -9.51 0.97
C GLU A 21 14.03 -9.78 2.48
N GLU A 22 14.91 -9.10 3.21
CA GLU A 22 14.96 -9.19 4.67
C GLU A 22 13.86 -8.36 5.32
N ASP A 23 13.66 -7.12 4.86
CA ASP A 23 12.65 -6.21 5.38
C ASP A 23 12.26 -5.22 4.29
N GLY A 24 11.00 -5.27 3.87
CA GLY A 24 10.48 -4.38 2.82
C GLY A 24 10.68 -2.90 3.13
N LEU A 25 10.70 -2.52 4.41
CA LEU A 25 10.89 -1.12 4.81
C LEU A 25 12.29 -0.59 4.48
N PHE A 26 13.26 -1.44 4.17
CA PHE A 26 14.57 -1.00 3.71
C PHE A 26 14.53 -0.28 2.35
N LEU A 27 13.38 -0.31 1.66
CA LEU A 27 13.16 0.49 0.47
C LEU A 27 13.42 1.98 0.73
N GLU A 28 13.22 2.43 1.96
CA GLU A 28 13.51 3.81 2.37
C GLU A 28 14.94 4.24 2.04
N GLY A 29 15.90 3.32 2.15
CA GLY A 29 17.31 3.61 1.90
C GLY A 29 17.73 3.52 0.44
N ALA A 30 16.86 3.05 -0.45
CA ALA A 30 17.18 2.92 -1.87
C ALA A 30 17.17 4.28 -2.56
N CYS A 31 17.91 4.39 -3.69
CA CYS A 31 17.88 5.61 -4.49
C CYS A 31 16.52 5.77 -5.18
N GLU A 32 16.24 6.97 -5.69
CA GLU A 32 14.97 7.28 -6.34
C GLU A 32 14.66 6.35 -7.50
N GLU A 33 15.67 5.98 -8.27
CA GLU A 33 15.51 5.06 -9.40
C GLU A 33 14.91 3.72 -8.95
N PHE A 34 15.40 3.18 -7.84
CA PHE A 34 14.91 1.89 -7.32
C PHE A 34 13.55 2.04 -6.63
N ARG A 35 13.30 3.17 -6.01
CA ARG A 35 11.98 3.44 -5.44
C ARG A 35 10.91 3.67 -6.52
N ASP A 36 11.33 3.90 -7.76
CA ASP A 36 10.47 4.00 -8.93
C ASP A 36 10.49 2.72 -9.79
N ASP A 37 11.10 1.65 -9.30
CA ASP A 37 11.17 0.36 -9.99
C ASP A 37 10.01 -0.51 -9.50
N LYS A 38 9.04 -0.78 -10.39
CA LYS A 38 7.83 -1.54 -10.06
C LYS A 38 8.14 -2.90 -9.45
N GLU A 39 9.12 -3.60 -10.01
CA GLU A 39 9.49 -4.94 -9.53
C GLU A 39 10.02 -4.92 -8.09
N LEU A 40 10.93 -3.98 -7.80
CA LEU A 40 11.49 -3.82 -6.46
C LEU A 40 10.43 -3.36 -5.46
N VAL A 41 9.62 -2.39 -5.84
CA VAL A 41 8.55 -1.89 -4.98
C VAL A 41 7.51 -2.99 -4.72
N MET A 42 7.17 -3.79 -5.72
CA MET A 42 6.25 -4.91 -5.55
C MET A 42 6.79 -5.92 -4.54
N LYS A 43 8.07 -6.24 -4.61
CA LYS A 43 8.72 -7.13 -3.63
C LYS A 43 8.67 -6.53 -2.23
N ALA A 44 8.95 -5.24 -2.10
CA ALA A 44 8.96 -4.55 -0.82
C ALA A 44 7.56 -4.55 -0.18
N VAL A 45 6.50 -4.21 -0.93
CA VAL A 45 5.14 -4.16 -0.38
C VAL A 45 4.59 -5.56 -0.10
N THR A 46 5.08 -6.59 -0.79
CA THR A 46 4.71 -7.97 -0.51
C THR A 46 5.28 -8.40 0.85
N LYS A 47 6.47 -7.92 1.20
CA LYS A 47 7.08 -8.17 2.51
C LYS A 47 6.43 -7.34 3.60
N ASP A 48 6.23 -6.05 3.34
CA ASP A 48 5.59 -5.12 4.28
C ASP A 48 4.84 -4.05 3.49
N GLY A 49 3.52 -4.07 3.57
CA GLY A 49 2.67 -3.10 2.87
C GLY A 49 3.05 -1.65 3.15
N GLY A 50 3.58 -1.36 4.35
CA GLY A 50 4.04 -0.01 4.72
C GLY A 50 5.17 0.53 3.87
N ALA A 51 5.88 -0.34 3.13
CA ALA A 51 6.93 0.09 2.20
C ALA A 51 6.40 1.00 1.09
N LEU A 52 5.11 0.99 0.83
CA LEU A 52 4.48 1.87 -0.16
C LEU A 52 4.78 3.35 0.10
N GLU A 53 4.96 3.73 1.36
CA GLU A 53 5.32 5.10 1.74
C GLU A 53 6.56 5.59 0.99
N PHE A 54 7.49 4.70 0.72
CA PHE A 54 8.78 5.02 0.11
C PHE A 54 8.80 4.88 -1.41
N ALA A 55 7.71 4.38 -2.00
CA ALA A 55 7.59 4.26 -3.45
C ALA A 55 7.48 5.64 -4.10
N SER A 56 7.82 5.71 -5.39
CA SER A 56 7.65 6.96 -6.15
C SER A 56 6.17 7.31 -6.27
N ILE A 57 5.91 8.59 -6.56
CA ILE A 57 4.53 9.06 -6.78
C ILE A 57 3.87 8.28 -7.91
N ARG A 58 4.61 7.97 -8.96
CA ARG A 58 4.13 7.18 -10.10
C ARG A 58 3.63 5.81 -9.65
N LEU A 59 4.39 5.12 -8.82
CA LEU A 59 4.04 3.77 -8.35
C LEU A 59 2.97 3.78 -7.27
N LYS A 60 2.82 4.87 -6.54
CA LYS A 60 1.68 5.03 -5.62
C LYS A 60 0.36 5.15 -6.37
N GLY A 61 0.41 5.43 -7.67
CA GLY A 61 -0.74 5.41 -8.56
C GLY A 61 -0.90 4.12 -9.35
N ASP A 62 -0.09 3.10 -9.07
CA ASP A 62 -0.18 1.80 -9.74
C ASP A 62 -1.10 0.88 -8.96
N LYS A 63 -2.25 0.55 -9.55
CA LYS A 63 -3.27 -0.26 -8.88
C LYS A 63 -2.76 -1.63 -8.44
N ASP A 64 -1.91 -2.28 -9.23
CA ASP A 64 -1.38 -3.60 -8.90
C ASP A 64 -0.58 -3.56 -7.60
N ILE A 65 0.24 -2.53 -7.44
CA ILE A 65 1.04 -2.33 -6.23
C ILE A 65 0.13 -2.06 -5.03
N LEU A 66 -0.87 -1.20 -5.23
CA LEU A 66 -1.81 -0.87 -4.16
C LEU A 66 -2.63 -2.08 -3.73
N MET A 67 -3.03 -2.94 -4.67
CA MET A 67 -3.75 -4.16 -4.34
C MET A 67 -2.93 -5.07 -3.41
N GLN A 68 -1.64 -5.20 -3.67
CA GLN A 68 -0.76 -5.98 -2.81
C GLN A 68 -0.54 -5.32 -1.45
N ALA A 69 -0.31 -4.01 -1.45
CA ALA A 69 -0.05 -3.26 -0.22
C ALA A 69 -1.25 -3.27 0.73
N VAL A 70 -2.46 -3.01 0.23
CA VAL A 70 -3.66 -2.95 1.07
C VAL A 70 -4.06 -4.32 1.60
N GLU A 71 -3.68 -5.38 0.92
CA GLU A 71 -3.91 -6.74 1.40
C GLU A 71 -3.14 -7.01 2.70
N LYS A 72 -1.97 -6.40 2.84
CA LYS A 72 -1.13 -6.52 4.04
C LYS A 72 -1.52 -5.53 5.12
N LYS A 73 -1.71 -4.26 4.74
CA LYS A 73 -2.03 -3.16 5.67
C LYS A 73 -2.99 -2.20 4.98
N GLY A 74 -4.28 -2.29 5.30
CA GLY A 74 -5.30 -1.47 4.65
C GLY A 74 -5.06 0.04 4.75
N TRP A 75 -4.48 0.51 5.87
CA TRP A 75 -4.24 1.93 6.09
C TRP A 75 -3.30 2.57 5.07
N VAL A 76 -2.50 1.76 4.36
CA VAL A 76 -1.57 2.32 3.37
C VAL A 76 -2.27 2.93 2.15
N LEU A 77 -3.58 2.71 2.01
CA LEU A 77 -4.36 3.36 0.96
C LEU A 77 -4.23 4.90 1.04
N CYS A 78 -3.96 5.45 2.22
CA CYS A 78 -3.77 6.89 2.37
C CYS A 78 -2.55 7.42 1.59
N TYR A 79 -1.62 6.55 1.22
CA TYR A 79 -0.46 6.92 0.40
C TYR A 79 -0.75 6.84 -1.11
N ALA A 80 -1.89 6.28 -1.51
CA ALA A 80 -2.24 6.12 -2.92
C ALA A 80 -2.54 7.46 -3.58
N SER A 81 -2.51 7.47 -4.92
CA SER A 81 -2.96 8.65 -5.67
C SER A 81 -4.43 8.94 -5.39
N GLU A 82 -4.85 10.18 -5.66
CA GLU A 82 -6.25 10.57 -5.44
C GLU A 82 -7.23 9.71 -6.24
N GLU A 83 -6.84 9.28 -7.44
CA GLU A 83 -7.67 8.40 -8.26
C GLU A 83 -7.88 7.05 -7.61
N LEU A 84 -6.82 6.45 -7.07
CA LEU A 84 -6.90 5.16 -6.42
C LEU A 84 -7.61 5.21 -5.07
N LYS A 85 -7.54 6.34 -4.37
CA LYS A 85 -8.31 6.52 -3.14
C LYS A 85 -9.81 6.48 -3.40
N LYS A 86 -10.24 6.78 -4.62
CA LYS A 86 -11.65 6.72 -5.04
C LYS A 86 -12.02 5.37 -5.63
N ASP A 87 -11.06 4.48 -5.78
CA ASP A 87 -11.31 3.14 -6.34
C ASP A 87 -12.04 2.28 -5.32
N LYS A 88 -13.27 1.91 -5.65
CA LYS A 88 -14.14 1.14 -4.77
C LYS A 88 -13.54 -0.22 -4.38
N GLU A 89 -12.96 -0.91 -5.34
CA GLU A 89 -12.35 -2.22 -5.11
C GLU A 89 -11.21 -2.14 -4.11
N LEU A 90 -10.32 -1.15 -4.28
CA LEU A 90 -9.22 -0.92 -3.35
C LEU A 90 -9.72 -0.53 -1.97
N ALA A 91 -10.71 0.38 -1.92
CA ALA A 91 -11.26 0.84 -0.64
C ALA A 91 -11.90 -0.30 0.14
N LEU A 92 -12.67 -1.16 -0.53
CA LEU A 92 -13.29 -2.31 0.12
C LEU A 92 -12.24 -3.32 0.61
N LYS A 93 -11.21 -3.55 -0.19
CA LYS A 93 -10.14 -4.46 0.19
C LYS A 93 -9.34 -3.92 1.39
N ALA A 94 -9.05 -2.62 1.38
CA ALA A 94 -8.37 -1.96 2.49
C ALA A 94 -9.22 -2.00 3.77
N ALA A 95 -10.52 -1.80 3.66
CA ALA A 95 -11.43 -1.81 4.82
C ALA A 95 -11.52 -3.18 5.50
N LYS A 96 -11.23 -4.27 4.78
CA LYS A 96 -11.21 -5.61 5.35
C LYS A 96 -10.09 -5.79 6.38
N THR A 97 -8.97 -5.09 6.17
CA THR A 97 -7.82 -5.15 7.08
C THR A 97 -7.79 -3.98 8.07
N ASP A 98 -8.34 -2.84 7.68
CA ASP A 98 -8.41 -1.65 8.53
C ASP A 98 -9.67 -0.84 8.21
N GLY A 99 -10.70 -1.00 9.03
CA GLY A 99 -11.96 -0.28 8.86
C GLY A 99 -11.83 1.23 8.98
N GLN A 100 -10.80 1.73 9.66
CA GLN A 100 -10.57 3.17 9.81
C GLN A 100 -10.19 3.86 8.50
N ILE A 101 -9.76 3.09 7.51
CA ILE A 101 -9.40 3.65 6.20
C ILE A 101 -10.58 4.40 5.57
N LEU A 102 -11.79 4.07 5.94
CA LEU A 102 -12.99 4.74 5.42
C LEU A 102 -13.01 6.24 5.72
N TYR A 103 -12.28 6.69 6.74
CA TYR A 103 -12.14 8.11 7.02
C TYR A 103 -11.23 8.83 6.04
N TYR A 104 -10.41 8.09 5.31
CA TYR A 104 -9.43 8.63 4.36
C TYR A 104 -9.86 8.48 2.90
N VAL A 105 -10.94 7.73 2.63
CA VAL A 105 -11.47 7.57 1.29
C VAL A 105 -12.56 8.61 1.02
N SER A 106 -12.99 8.73 -0.24
CA SER A 106 -14.02 9.70 -0.60
C SER A 106 -15.33 9.40 0.14
N LYS A 107 -16.11 10.46 0.36
CA LYS A 107 -17.41 10.34 1.00
C LYS A 107 -18.33 9.37 0.26
N GLU A 108 -18.29 9.39 -1.07
CA GLU A 108 -19.10 8.49 -1.90
C GLU A 108 -18.83 7.03 -1.60
N LEU A 109 -17.54 6.66 -1.51
CA LEU A 109 -17.16 5.29 -1.21
C LEU A 109 -17.52 4.91 0.22
N ARG A 110 -17.39 5.85 1.14
CA ARG A 110 -17.75 5.65 2.54
C ARG A 110 -19.24 5.36 2.67
N ASP A 111 -20.07 6.17 2.00
CA ASP A 111 -21.52 6.02 2.02
C ASP A 111 -21.93 4.68 1.39
N ASP A 112 -21.27 4.29 0.30
CA ASP A 112 -21.50 3.00 -0.37
C ASP A 112 -21.19 1.84 0.56
N TYR A 113 -20.06 1.91 1.25
CA TYR A 113 -19.66 0.86 2.19
C TYR A 113 -20.65 0.76 3.35
N ASP A 114 -21.06 1.88 3.91
CA ASP A 114 -22.03 1.93 5.01
C ASP A 114 -23.38 1.35 4.57
N ALA A 115 -23.82 1.67 3.36
CA ALA A 115 -25.06 1.15 2.81
C ALA A 115 -25.02 -0.39 2.68
N VAL A 116 -23.90 -0.92 2.17
CA VAL A 116 -23.70 -2.37 2.03
C VAL A 116 -23.69 -3.04 3.41
N SER A 117 -22.95 -2.48 4.37
CA SER A 117 -22.87 -3.00 5.73
C SER A 117 -24.23 -2.98 6.43
N TYR A 118 -24.96 -1.89 6.27
CA TYR A 118 -26.30 -1.74 6.84
C TYR A 118 -27.27 -2.77 6.26
N THR A 119 -27.25 -2.95 4.95
CA THR A 119 -28.10 -3.93 4.27
C THR A 119 -27.79 -5.34 4.76
N HIS A 120 -26.53 -5.65 4.94
CA HIS A 120 -26.08 -6.94 5.44
C HIS A 120 -26.58 -7.19 6.87
N LEU A 121 -26.45 -6.20 7.73
CA LEU A 121 -26.95 -6.28 9.10
C LEU A 121 -28.45 -6.49 9.16
N ARG A 122 -29.21 -5.78 8.32
CA ARG A 122 -30.67 -5.96 8.27
C ARG A 122 -31.06 -7.37 7.85
N ALA A 123 -30.32 -7.94 6.93
CA ALA A 123 -30.56 -9.32 6.50
C ALA A 123 -30.43 -10.31 7.65
N HIS A 124 -29.54 -10.03 8.60
CA HIS A 124 -29.36 -10.86 9.78
C HIS A 124 -30.45 -10.66 10.83
N GLU A 125 -31.10 -9.52 10.86
CA GLU A 125 -32.16 -9.21 11.81
C GLU A 125 -33.47 -9.97 11.49
N THR A 126 -33.64 -10.34 10.25
CA THR A 126 -34.84 -11.08 9.81
C THR A 126 -34.64 -12.57 9.89
#